data_9407a0b788a4362692687942f9049aac
#
_entry.id   9407a0b788a4362692687942f9049aac
#
_cell.length_a   1.000
_cell.length_b   1.000
_cell.length_c   1.000
_cell.angle_alpha   90.00
_cell.angle_beta   90.00
_cell.angle_gamma   90.00
#
_symmetry.space_group_name_H-M   'P 1'
#
loop_
_entity.id
_entity.type
_entity.pdbx_description
1 polymer ?
#
loop_
_entity_poly.entity_id
_entity_poly.type
_entity_poly.pdbx_seq_one_letter_code
_entity_poly.pdbx_strand_id
1 'polypeptide(L)'
;MYVSADLIWLAVALPLAGFLINGALALWRPDAKSAVSVVGPAVLLGAFAVVALIFRSYALAGLATPHVVHLWTWLPAGALSVELSLLVDRLSLVMLMVVTGVGSLIHLFSVGYMRSDPGYARYFAYLNLFVVFMLVLVLGSSLPVLFIGWEGVGLCSYLLIGFWYGDKANADAGKKAFLVNRIGDFGFMVAMFLIWVALGSLNFLEVAELAPRHLAAG
;
A
#
# COMPACT_ATOMS: atom_id res chain seq x y z
N MET A 1 -13.97 11.25 -21.36
CA MET A 1 -12.61 10.73 -21.55
C MET A 1 -12.50 9.46 -20.72
N TYR A 2 -12.29 8.32 -21.37
CA TYR A 2 -12.07 7.03 -20.69
C TYR A 2 -10.61 6.93 -20.29
N VAL A 3 -10.36 6.62 -19.03
CA VAL A 3 -9.00 6.38 -18.52
C VAL A 3 -8.86 4.88 -18.26
N SER A 4 -7.84 4.25 -18.85
CA SER A 4 -7.58 2.82 -18.70
C SER A 4 -7.19 2.50 -17.25
N ALA A 5 -7.69 1.37 -16.75
CA ALA A 5 -7.25 0.82 -15.47
C ALA A 5 -5.76 0.44 -15.44
N ASP A 6 -5.15 0.25 -16.61
CA ASP A 6 -3.71 -0.02 -16.71
C ASP A 6 -2.84 1.08 -16.10
N LEU A 7 -3.36 2.31 -15.99
CA LEU A 7 -2.67 3.43 -15.37
C LEU A 7 -2.68 3.40 -13.82
N ILE A 8 -3.32 2.39 -13.20
CA ILE A 8 -3.42 2.32 -11.74
C ILE A 8 -2.05 2.24 -11.04
N TRP A 9 -1.03 1.71 -11.71
CA TRP A 9 0.32 1.67 -11.18
C TRP A 9 0.88 3.06 -10.85
N LEU A 10 0.41 4.13 -11.54
CA LEU A 10 0.79 5.51 -11.23
C LEU A 10 0.33 5.93 -9.84
N ALA A 11 -0.80 5.41 -9.37
CA ALA A 11 -1.27 5.69 -8.00
C ALA A 11 -0.28 5.21 -6.94
N VAL A 12 0.45 4.11 -7.21
CA VAL A 12 1.50 3.57 -6.32
C VAL A 12 2.84 4.28 -6.57
N ALA A 13 3.17 4.54 -7.85
CA ALA A 13 4.45 5.12 -8.23
C ALA A 13 4.62 6.57 -7.73
N LEU A 14 3.55 7.37 -7.70
CA LEU A 14 3.61 8.76 -7.24
C LEU A 14 3.98 8.87 -5.76
N PRO A 15 3.32 8.20 -4.80
CA PRO A 15 3.76 8.22 -3.40
C PRO A 15 5.15 7.61 -3.21
N LEU A 16 5.53 6.59 -4.02
CA LEU A 16 6.87 6.03 -4.00
C LEU A 16 7.93 7.08 -4.38
N ALA A 17 7.67 7.84 -5.44
CA ALA A 17 8.53 8.97 -5.81
C ALA A 17 8.61 10.00 -4.68
N GLY A 18 7.48 10.30 -4.02
CA GLY A 18 7.42 11.17 -2.84
C GLY A 18 8.27 10.66 -1.69
N PHE A 19 8.20 9.35 -1.40
CA PHE A 19 9.06 8.71 -0.40
C PHE A 19 10.54 8.87 -0.74
N LEU A 20 10.94 8.56 -1.98
CA LEU A 20 12.34 8.65 -2.40
C LEU A 20 12.87 10.08 -2.35
N ILE A 21 12.10 11.05 -2.83
CA ILE A 21 12.49 12.47 -2.83
C ILE A 21 12.56 12.99 -1.38
N ASN A 22 11.53 12.79 -0.56
CA ASN A 22 11.51 13.27 0.81
C ASN A 22 12.54 12.54 1.69
N GLY A 23 12.79 11.25 1.42
CA GLY A 23 13.85 10.49 2.07
C GLY A 23 15.25 11.02 1.72
N ALA A 24 15.49 11.30 0.44
CA ALA A 24 16.72 11.94 -0.01
C ALA A 24 16.92 13.33 0.61
N LEU A 25 15.85 14.14 0.66
CA LEU A 25 15.91 15.45 1.33
C LEU A 25 16.16 15.32 2.83
N ALA A 26 15.59 14.32 3.49
CA ALA A 26 15.85 14.08 4.91
C ALA A 26 17.32 13.74 5.21
N LEU A 27 18.02 13.08 4.27
CA LEU A 27 19.42 12.69 4.42
C LEU A 27 20.39 13.82 4.05
N TRP A 28 20.11 14.55 2.95
CA TRP A 28 21.08 15.48 2.37
C TRP A 28 20.75 16.97 2.61
N ARG A 29 19.47 17.32 2.78
CA ARG A 29 18.98 18.69 2.93
C ARG A 29 17.82 18.77 3.94
N PRO A 30 18.03 18.44 5.24
CA PRO A 30 16.96 18.37 6.24
C PRO A 30 16.22 19.70 6.42
N ASP A 31 16.86 20.82 6.06
CA ASP A 31 16.26 22.16 6.16
C ASP A 31 15.34 22.51 4.98
N ALA A 32 15.26 21.66 3.94
CA ALA A 32 14.43 21.93 2.76
C ALA A 32 12.92 21.70 3.01
N LYS A 33 12.41 22.20 4.15
CA LYS A 33 11.00 22.02 4.55
C LYS A 33 9.99 22.49 3.49
N SER A 34 10.30 23.58 2.77
CA SER A 34 9.42 24.08 1.69
C SER A 34 9.25 23.08 0.55
N ALA A 35 10.33 22.41 0.11
CA ALA A 35 10.26 21.40 -0.93
C ALA A 35 9.44 20.19 -0.45
N VAL A 36 9.70 19.70 0.76
CA VAL A 36 8.97 18.59 1.37
C VAL A 36 7.47 18.91 1.52
N SER A 37 7.13 20.15 1.91
CA SER A 37 5.74 20.61 2.06
C SER A 37 4.96 20.60 0.75
N VAL A 38 5.64 20.70 -0.39
CA VAL A 38 5.03 20.62 -1.71
C VAL A 38 5.01 19.18 -2.20
N VAL A 39 6.16 18.50 -2.19
CA VAL A 39 6.30 17.15 -2.74
C VAL A 39 5.40 16.14 -2.02
N GLY A 40 5.43 16.11 -0.68
CA GLY A 40 4.64 15.15 0.11
C GLY A 40 3.15 15.14 -0.25
N PRO A 41 2.45 16.26 -0.12
CA PRO A 41 1.03 16.35 -0.48
C PRO A 41 0.77 16.25 -1.99
N ALA A 42 1.62 16.82 -2.85
CA ALA A 42 1.37 16.88 -4.29
C ALA A 42 1.37 15.48 -4.94
N VAL A 43 2.29 14.59 -4.54
CA VAL A 43 2.32 13.23 -5.08
C VAL A 43 1.08 12.44 -4.70
N LEU A 44 0.53 12.69 -3.52
CA LEU A 44 -0.67 12.00 -3.07
C LEU A 44 -1.95 12.60 -3.69
N LEU A 45 -2.02 13.91 -3.87
CA LEU A 45 -3.08 14.56 -4.64
C LEU A 45 -3.07 14.09 -6.09
N GLY A 46 -1.88 13.91 -6.69
CA GLY A 46 -1.73 13.31 -8.02
C GLY A 46 -2.23 11.87 -8.07
N ALA A 47 -1.89 11.04 -7.08
CA ALA A 47 -2.39 9.69 -6.95
C ALA A 47 -3.93 9.66 -6.81
N PHE A 48 -4.49 10.54 -5.98
CA PHE A 48 -5.93 10.69 -5.84
C PHE A 48 -6.61 11.08 -7.16
N ALA A 49 -6.03 12.00 -7.92
CA ALA A 49 -6.57 12.40 -9.23
C ALA A 49 -6.59 11.21 -10.21
N VAL A 50 -5.51 10.41 -10.28
CA VAL A 50 -5.47 9.20 -11.10
C VAL A 50 -6.57 8.22 -10.69
N VAL A 51 -6.68 7.92 -9.39
CA VAL A 51 -7.71 7.01 -8.86
C VAL A 51 -9.11 7.53 -9.16
N ALA A 52 -9.37 8.82 -8.96
CA ALA A 52 -10.68 9.44 -9.23
C ALA A 52 -11.08 9.36 -10.71
N LEU A 53 -10.13 9.55 -11.62
CA LEU A 53 -10.36 9.41 -13.05
C LEU A 53 -10.68 7.97 -13.46
N ILE A 54 -9.97 6.99 -12.91
CA ILE A 54 -10.24 5.56 -13.14
C ILE A 54 -11.58 5.18 -12.52
N PHE A 55 -11.85 5.58 -11.28
CA PHE A 55 -13.14 5.34 -10.61
C PHE A 55 -14.31 5.88 -11.42
N ARG A 56 -14.21 7.13 -11.91
CA ARG A 56 -15.22 7.72 -12.80
C ARG A 56 -15.39 6.90 -14.08
N SER A 57 -14.31 6.44 -14.70
CA SER A 57 -14.36 5.64 -15.93
C SER A 57 -15.09 4.31 -15.69
N TYR A 58 -14.81 3.64 -14.57
CA TYR A 58 -15.51 2.42 -14.17
C TYR A 58 -17.00 2.65 -13.90
N ALA A 59 -17.31 3.70 -13.16
CA ALA A 59 -18.71 4.06 -12.84
C ALA A 59 -19.53 4.37 -14.11
N LEU A 60 -18.96 5.12 -15.05
CA LEU A 60 -19.63 5.51 -16.29
C LEU A 60 -19.77 4.35 -17.28
N ALA A 61 -18.80 3.43 -17.31
CA ALA A 61 -18.81 2.27 -18.20
C ALA A 61 -19.66 1.09 -17.65
N GLY A 62 -20.12 1.17 -16.39
CA GLY A 62 -20.84 0.07 -15.74
C GLY A 62 -19.98 -1.19 -15.57
N LEU A 63 -18.64 -1.06 -15.57
CA LEU A 63 -17.73 -2.18 -15.53
C LEU A 63 -17.86 -2.92 -14.20
N ALA A 64 -18.17 -4.22 -14.30
CA ALA A 64 -18.34 -5.10 -13.14
C ALA A 64 -17.20 -6.12 -13.03
N THR A 65 -16.45 -6.34 -14.11
CA THR A 65 -15.39 -7.34 -14.18
C THR A 65 -14.11 -6.82 -13.57
N PRO A 66 -13.44 -7.60 -12.71
CA PRO A 66 -12.12 -7.30 -12.20
C PRO A 66 -11.11 -7.14 -13.35
N HIS A 67 -10.19 -6.20 -13.23
CA HIS A 67 -9.10 -5.97 -14.18
C HIS A 67 -7.76 -6.19 -13.48
N VAL A 68 -6.91 -7.07 -14.04
CA VAL A 68 -5.60 -7.37 -13.50
C VAL A 68 -4.54 -6.71 -14.35
N VAL A 69 -3.71 -5.89 -13.70
CA VAL A 69 -2.56 -5.22 -14.32
C VAL A 69 -1.29 -5.97 -13.91
N HIS A 70 -0.72 -6.71 -14.84
CA HIS A 70 0.54 -7.43 -14.63
C HIS A 70 1.72 -6.46 -14.70
N LEU A 71 2.60 -6.49 -13.69
CA LEU A 71 3.82 -5.69 -13.67
C LEU A 71 5.02 -6.57 -14.07
N TRP A 72 5.32 -7.61 -13.29
CA TRP A 72 6.35 -8.61 -13.60
C TRP A 72 6.18 -9.88 -12.75
N THR A 73 6.81 -10.98 -13.19
CA THR A 73 6.91 -12.21 -12.40
C THR A 73 7.99 -12.06 -11.35
N TRP A 74 7.60 -12.17 -10.07
CA TRP A 74 8.53 -11.96 -8.94
C TRP A 74 9.24 -13.25 -8.51
N LEU A 75 8.48 -14.34 -8.27
CA LEU A 75 8.99 -15.62 -7.80
C LEU A 75 8.52 -16.77 -8.70
N PRO A 76 9.31 -17.16 -9.70
CA PRO A 76 9.10 -18.39 -10.44
C PRO A 76 9.79 -19.54 -9.71
N ALA A 77 9.04 -20.44 -9.04
CA ALA A 77 9.58 -21.58 -8.29
C ALA A 77 8.79 -22.87 -8.58
N GLY A 78 9.14 -23.55 -9.67
CA GLY A 78 8.48 -24.79 -10.09
C GLY A 78 7.00 -24.54 -10.42
N ALA A 79 6.09 -25.19 -9.67
CA ALA A 79 4.65 -25.01 -9.83
C ALA A 79 4.14 -23.68 -9.23
N LEU A 80 4.89 -23.04 -8.33
CA LEU A 80 4.55 -21.75 -7.74
C LEU A 80 5.08 -20.62 -8.63
N SER A 81 4.18 -19.82 -9.17
CA SER A 81 4.52 -18.56 -9.83
C SER A 81 3.82 -17.42 -9.11
N VAL A 82 4.60 -16.56 -8.47
CA VAL A 82 4.07 -15.34 -7.83
C VAL A 82 4.34 -14.16 -8.77
N GLU A 83 3.27 -13.60 -9.29
CA GLU A 83 3.31 -12.40 -10.13
C GLU A 83 3.05 -11.16 -9.27
N LEU A 84 3.85 -10.13 -9.46
CA LEU A 84 3.52 -8.80 -8.95
C LEU A 84 2.51 -8.19 -9.91
N SER A 85 1.24 -8.27 -9.53
CA SER A 85 0.12 -7.76 -10.31
C SER A 85 -0.88 -7.04 -9.40
N LEU A 86 -1.58 -6.07 -9.99
CA LEU A 86 -2.53 -5.21 -9.31
C LEU A 86 -3.95 -5.57 -9.75
N LEU A 87 -4.83 -5.82 -8.80
CA LEU A 87 -6.24 -6.13 -9.03
C LEU A 87 -7.07 -4.86 -8.85
N VAL A 88 -7.71 -4.44 -9.92
CA VAL A 88 -8.63 -3.31 -9.93
C VAL A 88 -10.06 -3.84 -10.02
N ASP A 89 -10.79 -3.74 -8.93
CA ASP A 89 -12.21 -4.09 -8.83
C ASP A 89 -13.01 -3.00 -8.12
N ARG A 90 -14.28 -3.22 -7.89
CA ARG A 90 -15.14 -2.24 -7.22
C ARG A 90 -14.71 -1.96 -5.79
N LEU A 91 -14.27 -2.99 -5.06
CA LEU A 91 -13.86 -2.87 -3.67
C LEU A 91 -12.53 -2.11 -3.56
N SER A 92 -11.54 -2.51 -4.36
CA SER A 92 -10.23 -1.86 -4.40
C SER A 92 -10.36 -0.38 -4.79
N LEU A 93 -11.20 -0.05 -5.79
CA LEU A 93 -11.43 1.33 -6.19
C LEU A 93 -12.03 2.21 -5.09
N VAL A 94 -13.01 1.70 -4.33
CA VAL A 94 -13.56 2.43 -3.18
C VAL A 94 -12.49 2.65 -2.11
N MET A 95 -11.72 1.60 -1.78
CA MET A 95 -10.63 1.71 -0.81
C MET A 95 -9.53 2.67 -1.28
N LEU A 96 -9.18 2.65 -2.56
CA LEU A 96 -8.21 3.58 -3.15
C LEU A 96 -8.67 5.04 -3.03
N MET A 97 -9.95 5.33 -3.28
CA MET A 97 -10.52 6.67 -3.09
C MET A 97 -10.38 7.14 -1.64
N VAL A 98 -10.64 6.26 -0.67
CA VAL A 98 -10.47 6.58 0.75
C VAL A 98 -9.00 6.80 1.10
N VAL A 99 -8.12 5.84 0.74
CA VAL A 99 -6.68 5.91 1.08
C VAL A 99 -6.02 7.13 0.47
N THR A 100 -6.24 7.41 -0.82
CA THR A 100 -5.60 8.54 -1.48
C THR A 100 -6.28 9.86 -1.13
N GLY A 101 -7.61 9.90 -1.00
CA GLY A 101 -8.35 11.12 -0.68
C GLY A 101 -8.12 11.59 0.75
N VAL A 102 -8.44 10.74 1.73
CA VAL A 102 -8.20 11.07 3.15
C VAL A 102 -6.71 11.23 3.43
N GLY A 103 -5.87 10.36 2.84
CA GLY A 103 -4.41 10.48 2.93
C GLY A 103 -3.90 11.83 2.44
N SER A 104 -4.45 12.37 1.34
CA SER A 104 -4.11 13.72 0.84
C SER A 104 -4.43 14.80 1.88
N LEU A 105 -5.59 14.72 2.52
CA LEU A 105 -5.97 15.67 3.58
C LEU A 105 -5.04 15.56 4.80
N ILE A 106 -4.66 14.35 5.19
CA ILE A 106 -3.69 14.12 6.27
C ILE A 106 -2.34 14.73 5.92
N HIS A 107 -1.85 14.57 4.68
CA HIS A 107 -0.58 15.18 4.24
C HIS A 107 -0.66 16.70 4.29
N LEU A 108 -1.75 17.30 3.81
CA LEU A 108 -1.95 18.76 3.89
C LEU A 108 -2.00 19.25 5.34
N PHE A 109 -2.73 18.57 6.22
CA PHE A 109 -2.76 18.90 7.65
C PHE A 109 -1.38 18.80 8.28
N SER A 110 -0.60 17.77 7.93
CA SER A 110 0.72 17.50 8.48
C SER A 110 1.74 18.59 8.14
N VAL A 111 1.54 19.37 7.06
CA VAL A 111 2.39 20.52 6.72
C VAL A 111 2.40 21.54 7.85
N GLY A 112 1.24 21.85 8.42
CA GLY A 112 1.14 22.74 9.56
C GLY A 112 1.56 22.07 10.88
N TYR A 113 1.07 20.84 11.10
CA TYR A 113 1.26 20.10 12.34
C TYR A 113 2.74 19.83 12.67
N MET A 114 3.52 19.39 11.67
CA MET A 114 4.94 19.03 11.86
C MET A 114 5.92 20.17 11.59
N ARG A 115 5.45 21.41 11.33
CA ARG A 115 6.28 22.53 10.85
C ARG A 115 7.48 22.83 11.73
N SER A 116 7.32 22.74 13.04
CA SER A 116 8.38 23.03 14.03
C SER A 116 9.32 21.84 14.29
N ASP A 117 8.94 20.63 13.86
CA ASP A 117 9.70 19.42 14.16
C ASP A 117 11.00 19.34 13.35
N PRO A 118 12.14 18.98 13.97
CA PRO A 118 13.41 18.77 13.26
C PRO A 118 13.36 17.56 12.31
N GLY A 119 12.52 16.55 12.58
CA GLY A 119 12.33 15.37 11.75
C GLY A 119 11.33 15.54 10.60
N TYR A 120 10.98 16.78 10.23
CA TYR A 120 9.94 17.09 9.25
C TYR A 120 10.02 16.26 7.95
N ALA A 121 11.18 16.27 7.29
CA ALA A 121 11.35 15.54 6.03
C ALA A 121 11.26 14.03 6.21
N ARG A 122 11.79 13.49 7.31
CA ARG A 122 11.70 12.08 7.68
C ARG A 122 10.24 11.65 7.90
N TYR A 123 9.44 12.50 8.56
CA TYR A 123 8.02 12.24 8.78
C TYR A 123 7.27 12.08 7.46
N PHE A 124 7.45 13.01 6.52
CA PHE A 124 6.80 12.93 5.20
C PHE A 124 7.30 11.74 4.36
N ALA A 125 8.57 11.36 4.48
CA ALA A 125 9.06 10.15 3.86
C ALA A 125 8.32 8.92 4.38
N TYR A 126 8.21 8.75 5.70
CA TYR A 126 7.49 7.62 6.30
C TYR A 126 6.01 7.62 5.96
N LEU A 127 5.37 8.79 5.92
CA LEU A 127 3.96 8.92 5.59
C LEU A 127 3.68 8.54 4.12
N ASN A 128 4.54 8.98 3.19
CA ASN A 128 4.45 8.58 1.78
C ASN A 128 4.69 7.07 1.62
N LEU A 129 5.68 6.49 2.32
CA LEU A 129 5.96 5.06 2.29
C LEU A 129 4.77 4.24 2.83
N PHE A 130 4.13 4.72 3.89
CA PHE A 130 2.91 4.10 4.42
C PHE A 130 1.83 4.01 3.35
N VAL A 131 1.61 5.09 2.59
CA VAL A 131 0.63 5.09 1.51
C VAL A 131 1.02 4.12 0.39
N VAL A 132 2.30 4.03 0.02
CA VAL A 132 2.77 3.02 -0.97
C VAL A 132 2.34 1.61 -0.55
N PHE A 133 2.69 1.20 0.67
CA PHE A 133 2.36 -0.14 1.13
C PHE A 133 0.86 -0.35 1.33
N MET A 134 0.12 0.66 1.74
CA MET A 134 -1.34 0.60 1.83
C MET A 134 -1.98 0.40 0.46
N LEU A 135 -1.46 1.06 -0.59
CA LEU A 135 -1.95 0.88 -1.95
C LEU A 135 -1.56 -0.50 -2.51
N VAL A 136 -0.36 -1.01 -2.23
CA VAL A 136 0.05 -2.37 -2.58
C VAL A 136 -0.84 -3.40 -1.90
N LEU A 137 -1.18 -3.20 -0.62
CA LEU A 137 -2.08 -4.06 0.14
C LEU A 137 -3.47 -4.12 -0.48
N VAL A 138 -4.03 -2.97 -0.85
CA VAL A 138 -5.39 -2.86 -1.41
C VAL A 138 -5.47 -3.38 -2.84
N LEU A 139 -4.39 -3.21 -3.63
CA LEU A 139 -4.34 -3.59 -5.04
C LEU A 139 -3.75 -4.98 -5.29
N GLY A 140 -3.17 -5.64 -4.30
CA GLY A 140 -2.56 -6.95 -4.47
C GLY A 140 -3.54 -7.96 -5.10
N SER A 141 -3.15 -8.62 -6.18
CA SER A 141 -3.96 -9.62 -6.86
C SER A 141 -3.84 -11.02 -6.25
N SER A 142 -2.89 -11.20 -5.33
CA SER A 142 -2.59 -12.49 -4.69
C SER A 142 -2.25 -12.30 -3.21
N LEU A 143 -2.40 -13.38 -2.43
CA LEU A 143 -2.05 -13.38 -1.01
C LEU A 143 -0.59 -12.97 -0.74
N PRO A 144 0.43 -13.40 -1.51
CA PRO A 144 1.80 -12.92 -1.32
C PRO A 144 1.97 -11.42 -1.57
N VAL A 145 1.33 -10.85 -2.59
CA VAL A 145 1.42 -9.40 -2.87
C VAL A 145 0.69 -8.60 -1.78
N LEU A 146 -0.48 -9.06 -1.36
CA LEU A 146 -1.19 -8.47 -0.21
C LEU A 146 -0.29 -8.52 1.04
N PHE A 147 0.40 -9.64 1.29
CA PHE A 147 1.29 -9.80 2.45
C PHE A 147 2.47 -8.83 2.43
N ILE A 148 3.06 -8.52 1.25
CA ILE A 148 4.07 -7.46 1.13
C ILE A 148 3.52 -6.11 1.61
N GLY A 149 2.32 -5.75 1.14
CA GLY A 149 1.66 -4.53 1.57
C GLY A 149 1.39 -4.51 3.08
N TRP A 150 0.90 -5.63 3.61
CA TRP A 150 0.61 -5.82 5.03
C TRP A 150 1.86 -5.62 5.91
N GLU A 151 2.96 -6.29 5.58
CA GLU A 151 4.24 -6.17 6.26
C GLU A 151 4.80 -4.75 6.19
N GLY A 152 4.68 -4.12 5.01
CA GLY A 152 5.14 -2.75 4.80
C GLY A 152 4.35 -1.73 5.63
N VAL A 153 3.03 -1.89 5.75
CA VAL A 153 2.18 -1.06 6.62
C VAL A 153 2.57 -1.26 8.10
N GLY A 154 2.83 -2.51 8.50
CA GLY A 154 3.33 -2.83 9.84
C GLY A 154 4.66 -2.14 10.17
N LEU A 155 5.61 -2.16 9.22
CA LEU A 155 6.88 -1.45 9.34
C LEU A 155 6.67 0.07 9.45
N CYS A 156 5.85 0.66 8.59
CA CYS A 156 5.57 2.09 8.62
C CYS A 156 4.86 2.51 9.91
N SER A 157 3.96 1.67 10.43
CA SER A 157 3.34 1.89 11.74
C SER A 157 4.37 1.94 12.85
N TYR A 158 5.32 1.01 12.86
CA TYR A 158 6.46 1.04 13.80
C TYR A 158 7.23 2.36 13.72
N LEU A 159 7.59 2.80 12.51
CA LEU A 159 8.36 4.02 12.26
C LEU A 159 7.61 5.29 12.67
N LEU A 160 6.28 5.32 12.50
CA LEU A 160 5.44 6.46 12.82
C LEU A 160 5.05 6.51 14.30
N ILE A 161 4.73 5.38 14.93
CA ILE A 161 4.45 5.31 16.38
C ILE A 161 5.71 5.66 17.17
N GLY A 162 6.86 5.09 16.78
CA GLY A 162 8.16 5.38 17.37
C GLY A 162 8.85 6.62 16.81
N PHE A 163 8.12 7.54 16.14
CA PHE A 163 8.74 8.67 15.44
C PHE A 163 9.62 9.54 16.35
N TRP A 164 9.16 9.83 17.55
CA TRP A 164 9.92 10.52 18.59
C TRP A 164 10.67 9.52 19.50
N TYR A 165 11.53 8.72 18.90
CA TYR A 165 12.27 7.62 19.54
C TYR A 165 13.22 8.06 20.68
N GLY A 166 13.48 9.36 20.80
CA GLY A 166 14.20 9.91 21.96
C GLY A 166 13.45 9.74 23.29
N ASP A 167 12.12 9.63 23.23
CA ASP A 167 11.30 9.22 24.36
C ASP A 167 11.17 7.70 24.37
N LYS A 168 11.61 7.10 25.50
CA LYS A 168 11.58 5.66 25.69
C LYS A 168 10.16 5.08 25.58
N ALA A 169 9.14 5.78 26.08
CA ALA A 169 7.75 5.31 26.01
C ALA A 169 7.28 5.16 24.56
N ASN A 170 7.60 6.13 23.69
CA ASN A 170 7.26 6.07 22.28
C ASN A 170 8.02 4.96 21.54
N ALA A 171 9.32 4.79 21.85
CA ALA A 171 10.14 3.72 21.27
C ALA A 171 9.62 2.33 21.67
N ASP A 172 9.25 2.15 22.93
CA ASP A 172 8.70 0.89 23.44
C ASP A 172 7.30 0.62 22.88
N ALA A 173 6.46 1.64 22.71
CA ALA A 173 5.15 1.52 22.05
C ALA A 173 5.29 1.05 20.60
N GLY A 174 6.21 1.63 19.83
CA GLY A 174 6.50 1.21 18.45
C GLY A 174 6.95 -0.24 18.39
N LYS A 175 7.92 -0.63 19.23
CA LYS A 175 8.40 -2.03 19.31
C LYS A 175 7.27 -3.00 19.65
N LYS A 176 6.42 -2.65 20.62
CA LYS A 176 5.28 -3.47 21.02
C LYS A 176 4.33 -3.69 19.87
N ALA A 177 3.94 -2.62 19.17
CA ALA A 177 3.04 -2.70 18.01
C ALA A 177 3.63 -3.62 16.92
N PHE A 178 4.91 -3.47 16.57
CA PHE A 178 5.58 -4.28 15.57
C PHE A 178 5.65 -5.75 15.95
N LEU A 179 6.07 -6.07 17.19
CA LEU A 179 6.21 -7.46 17.65
C LEU A 179 4.88 -8.19 17.74
N VAL A 180 3.83 -7.52 18.22
CA VAL A 180 2.49 -8.13 18.30
C VAL A 180 1.93 -8.43 16.91
N ASN A 181 2.08 -7.50 15.95
CA ASN A 181 1.68 -7.74 14.57
C ASN A 181 2.45 -8.94 13.97
N ARG A 182 3.77 -9.06 14.24
CA ARG A 182 4.60 -10.15 13.71
C ARG A 182 4.13 -11.55 14.17
N ILE A 183 3.57 -11.67 15.34
CA ILE A 183 2.95 -12.93 15.80
C ILE A 183 1.73 -13.27 14.93
N GLY A 184 0.90 -12.29 14.60
CA GLY A 184 -0.23 -12.48 13.67
C GLY A 184 0.22 -12.84 12.25
N ASP A 185 1.32 -12.25 11.78
CA ASP A 185 1.89 -12.47 10.46
C ASP A 185 2.35 -13.91 10.26
N PHE A 186 2.86 -14.55 11.31
CA PHE A 186 3.16 -15.98 11.28
C PHE A 186 1.91 -16.82 11.00
N GLY A 187 0.79 -16.51 11.65
CA GLY A 187 -0.49 -17.17 11.37
C GLY A 187 -0.96 -16.95 9.94
N PHE A 188 -0.78 -15.75 9.39
CA PHE A 188 -1.09 -15.44 8.01
C PHE A 188 -0.25 -16.27 7.01
N MET A 189 1.06 -16.40 7.26
CA MET A 189 1.94 -17.24 6.43
C MET A 189 1.51 -18.71 6.44
N VAL A 190 1.19 -19.24 7.62
CA VAL A 190 0.67 -20.63 7.75
C VAL A 190 -0.62 -20.78 6.93
N ALA A 191 -1.53 -19.82 7.01
CA ALA A 191 -2.77 -19.85 6.21
C ALA A 191 -2.48 -19.84 4.70
N MET A 192 -1.52 -19.02 4.22
CA MET A 192 -1.11 -19.04 2.82
C MET A 192 -0.58 -20.42 2.38
N PHE A 193 0.25 -21.06 3.20
CA PHE A 193 0.77 -22.40 2.89
C PHE A 193 -0.34 -23.45 2.84
N LEU A 194 -1.30 -23.39 3.76
CA LEU A 194 -2.45 -24.30 3.75
C LEU A 194 -3.33 -24.09 2.51
N ILE A 195 -3.58 -22.84 2.11
CA ILE A 195 -4.32 -22.52 0.90
C ILE A 195 -3.60 -23.06 -0.34
N TRP A 196 -2.28 -22.86 -0.42
CA TRP A 196 -1.47 -23.40 -1.50
C TRP A 196 -1.54 -24.93 -1.59
N VAL A 197 -1.40 -25.62 -0.47
CA VAL A 197 -1.47 -27.09 -0.42
C VAL A 197 -2.87 -27.58 -0.81
N ALA A 198 -3.92 -26.89 -0.38
CA ALA A 198 -5.29 -27.29 -0.63
C ALA A 198 -5.77 -26.97 -2.06
N LEU A 199 -5.40 -25.83 -2.61
CA LEU A 199 -5.97 -25.29 -3.85
C LEU A 199 -4.96 -25.18 -5.00
N GLY A 200 -3.65 -25.22 -4.72
CA GLY A 200 -2.60 -25.06 -5.73
C GLY A 200 -2.45 -23.65 -6.30
N SER A 201 -3.14 -22.65 -5.72
CA SER A 201 -3.04 -21.26 -6.12
C SER A 201 -3.12 -20.32 -4.91
N LEU A 202 -2.48 -19.13 -5.04
CA LEU A 202 -2.56 -18.02 -4.09
C LEU A 202 -3.15 -16.75 -4.74
N ASN A 203 -3.55 -16.81 -6.00
CA ASN A 203 -4.22 -15.72 -6.71
C ASN A 203 -5.68 -15.63 -6.28
N PHE A 204 -6.18 -14.43 -5.97
CA PHE A 204 -7.53 -14.25 -5.44
C PHE A 204 -8.63 -14.74 -6.39
N LEU A 205 -8.50 -14.48 -7.69
CA LEU A 205 -9.51 -14.90 -8.67
C LEU A 205 -9.52 -16.41 -8.83
N GLU A 206 -8.35 -17.04 -8.90
CA GLU A 206 -8.23 -18.49 -8.99
C GLU A 206 -8.72 -19.20 -7.71
N VAL A 207 -8.33 -18.67 -6.54
CA VAL A 207 -8.82 -19.20 -5.25
C VAL A 207 -10.34 -19.11 -5.16
N ALA A 208 -10.94 -18.00 -5.61
CA ALA A 208 -12.39 -17.84 -5.62
C ALA A 208 -13.11 -18.86 -6.53
N GLU A 209 -12.49 -19.28 -7.64
CA GLU A 209 -13.03 -20.31 -8.53
C GLU A 209 -12.80 -21.72 -8.02
N LEU A 210 -11.65 -21.98 -7.39
CA LEU A 210 -11.26 -23.32 -6.93
C LEU A 210 -11.90 -23.69 -5.59
N ALA A 211 -12.05 -22.74 -4.68
CA ALA A 211 -12.57 -23.01 -3.34
C ALA A 211 -13.94 -23.71 -3.33
N PRO A 212 -14.96 -23.31 -4.12
CA PRO A 212 -16.24 -24.02 -4.15
C PRO A 212 -16.14 -25.44 -4.64
N ARG A 213 -15.17 -25.74 -5.51
CA ARG A 213 -14.99 -27.09 -6.09
C ARG A 213 -14.27 -28.05 -5.13
N HIS A 214 -13.36 -27.54 -4.31
CA HIS A 214 -12.52 -28.35 -3.42
C HIS A 214 -13.03 -28.39 -1.98
N LEU A 215 -13.77 -27.37 -1.54
CA LEU A 215 -14.22 -27.23 -0.14
C LEU A 215 -15.74 -27.47 0.03
N ALA A 216 -16.50 -27.70 -1.03
CA ALA A 216 -17.96 -27.87 -0.99
C ALA A 216 -18.43 -29.28 -0.54
N ALA A 217 -17.55 -30.12 -0.04
CA ALA A 217 -17.87 -31.48 0.39
C ALA A 217 -17.74 -31.63 1.91
N GLY A 218 -18.57 -30.89 2.67
CA GLY A 218 -18.69 -31.06 4.11
C GLY A 218 -20.09 -30.75 4.58
#